data_459759192bd7b44adc847fec62f57b16
#
_entry.id   459759192bd7b44adc847fec62f57b16
#
_cell.length_a   1.000
_cell.length_b   1.000
_cell.length_c   1.000
_cell.angle_alpha   90.00
_cell.angle_beta   90.00
_cell.angle_gamma   90.00
#
_symmetry.space_group_name_H-M   'P 1'
#
loop_
_entity.id
_entity.type
_entity.pdbx_description
1 polymer ?
#
loop_
_entity_poly.entity_id
_entity_poly.type
_entity_poly.pdbx_seq_one_letter_code
_entity_poly.pdbx_strand_id
1 'polypeptide(L)'
;FIVLSAKQLNEKLKIISRATKESTTYKLKLAGADNVIMPDKIGGDHMASLVVTPDLVEFLGHLSVSRQEGSINIEEMDFDHICTDGQEHAIKELDLRKKTGCTVIGYRAPDGNYSVNPDPDMIIRKNSKLIFIGKPEQIEKLKQTYKD
;
A
#
# COMPACT_ATOMS: atom_id res chain seq x y z
N PHE A 1 -13.17 21.52 -15.46
CA PHE A 1 -12.69 21.57 -16.86
C PHE A 1 -11.24 21.08 -17.00
N ILE A 2 -10.26 21.50 -16.16
CA ILE A 2 -8.85 21.14 -16.30
C ILE A 2 -8.62 19.62 -16.41
N VAL A 3 -9.23 18.81 -15.54
CA VAL A 3 -9.11 17.34 -15.56
C VAL A 3 -9.59 16.76 -16.87
N LEU A 4 -10.77 17.20 -17.32
CA LEU A 4 -11.37 16.73 -18.57
C LEU A 4 -10.49 17.08 -19.77
N SER A 5 -10.03 18.32 -19.87
CA SER A 5 -9.18 18.78 -20.97
C SER A 5 -7.82 18.05 -20.96
N ALA A 6 -7.25 17.81 -19.78
CA ALA A 6 -5.99 17.07 -19.67
C ALA A 6 -6.12 15.61 -20.15
N LYS A 7 -7.23 14.92 -19.79
CA LYS A 7 -7.49 13.55 -20.28
C LYS A 7 -7.79 13.53 -21.80
N GLN A 8 -8.44 14.55 -22.34
CA GLN A 8 -8.64 14.68 -23.79
C GLN A 8 -7.33 14.84 -24.57
N LEU A 9 -6.37 15.58 -23.99
CA LEU A 9 -5.04 15.77 -24.60
C LEU A 9 -4.17 14.53 -24.48
N ASN A 10 -4.27 13.79 -23.37
CA ASN A 10 -3.53 12.55 -23.15
C ASN A 10 -4.27 11.64 -22.16
N GLU A 11 -4.90 10.59 -22.65
CA GLU A 11 -5.66 9.62 -21.87
C GLU A 11 -4.80 8.87 -20.82
N LYS A 12 -3.52 8.69 -21.12
CA LYS A 12 -2.57 7.98 -20.23
C LYS A 12 -2.07 8.85 -19.08
N LEU A 13 -2.40 10.15 -19.08
CA LEU A 13 -1.97 11.06 -18.03
C LEU A 13 -2.56 10.67 -16.67
N LYS A 14 -1.70 10.47 -15.67
CA LYS A 14 -2.13 10.22 -14.29
C LYS A 14 -2.45 11.56 -13.62
N ILE A 15 -3.70 11.73 -13.22
CA ILE A 15 -4.22 13.00 -12.67
C ILE A 15 -4.60 12.82 -11.22
N ILE A 16 -3.95 13.60 -10.35
CA ILE A 16 -4.33 13.76 -8.94
C ILE A 16 -4.94 15.14 -8.78
N SER A 17 -6.16 15.22 -8.28
CA SER A 17 -6.90 16.48 -8.12
C SER A 17 -7.23 16.75 -6.66
N ARG A 18 -7.47 18.02 -6.34
CA ARG A 18 -7.93 18.46 -5.02
C ARG A 18 -9.44 18.74 -5.07
N ALA A 19 -10.16 18.33 -4.03
CA ALA A 19 -11.54 18.73 -3.77
C ALA A 19 -11.66 19.34 -2.36
N THR A 20 -12.62 20.26 -2.20
CA THR A 20 -12.99 20.85 -0.90
C THR A 20 -14.31 20.28 -0.38
N LYS A 21 -15.09 19.62 -1.24
CA LYS A 21 -16.39 19.03 -0.92
C LYS A 21 -16.47 17.60 -1.46
N GLU A 22 -17.12 16.72 -0.75
CA GLU A 22 -17.26 15.31 -1.12
C GLU A 22 -18.01 15.13 -2.45
N SER A 23 -19.07 15.95 -2.69
CA SER A 23 -19.79 15.96 -3.96
C SER A 23 -18.91 16.32 -5.17
N THR A 24 -17.84 17.10 -4.96
CA THR A 24 -16.88 17.46 -6.01
C THR A 24 -15.93 16.31 -6.32
N THR A 25 -15.61 15.46 -5.33
CA THR A 25 -14.75 14.27 -5.52
C THR A 25 -15.34 13.35 -6.58
N TYR A 26 -16.63 13.05 -6.49
CA TYR A 26 -17.31 12.20 -7.47
C TYR A 26 -17.25 12.80 -8.89
N LYS A 27 -17.52 14.10 -9.02
CA LYS A 27 -17.47 14.80 -10.31
C LYS A 27 -16.08 14.81 -10.93
N LEU A 28 -15.03 14.98 -10.12
CA LEU A 28 -13.64 14.94 -10.60
C LEU A 28 -13.23 13.54 -11.04
N LYS A 29 -13.69 12.49 -10.35
CA LYS A 29 -13.48 11.10 -10.78
C LYS A 29 -14.18 10.82 -12.11
N LEU A 30 -15.42 11.24 -12.26
CA LEU A 30 -16.15 11.12 -13.54
C LEU A 30 -15.46 11.89 -14.68
N ALA A 31 -14.82 13.02 -14.38
CA ALA A 31 -14.03 13.79 -15.35
C ALA A 31 -12.69 13.13 -15.72
N GLY A 32 -12.34 11.99 -15.10
CA GLY A 32 -11.14 11.23 -15.40
C GLY A 32 -9.97 11.46 -14.43
N ALA A 33 -10.17 12.03 -13.24
CA ALA A 33 -9.13 12.07 -12.24
C ALA A 33 -8.89 10.66 -11.67
N ASP A 34 -7.63 10.21 -11.66
CA ASP A 34 -7.23 8.92 -11.10
C ASP A 34 -7.37 8.92 -9.58
N ASN A 35 -6.96 10.04 -8.95
CA ASN A 35 -7.13 10.26 -7.51
C ASN A 35 -7.67 11.66 -7.22
N VAL A 36 -8.50 11.77 -6.19
CA VAL A 36 -8.99 13.05 -5.67
C VAL A 36 -8.75 13.08 -4.17
N ILE A 37 -8.06 14.10 -3.70
CA ILE A 37 -7.76 14.30 -2.27
C ILE A 37 -8.53 15.49 -1.71
N MET A 38 -8.89 15.41 -0.44
CA MET A 38 -9.48 16.50 0.35
C MET A 38 -8.54 16.82 1.52
N PRO A 39 -7.56 17.72 1.35
CA PRO A 39 -6.55 18.00 2.36
C PRO A 39 -7.12 18.44 3.70
N ASP A 40 -8.17 19.26 3.65
CA ASP A 40 -8.82 19.78 4.86
C ASP A 40 -9.48 18.65 5.69
N LYS A 41 -10.07 17.65 5.02
CA LYS A 41 -10.62 16.46 5.69
C LYS A 41 -9.49 15.60 6.29
N ILE A 42 -8.44 15.33 5.51
CA ILE A 42 -7.29 14.55 5.97
C ILE A 42 -6.65 15.21 7.20
N GLY A 43 -6.44 16.55 7.15
CA GLY A 43 -5.90 17.30 8.27
C GLY A 43 -6.81 17.28 9.50
N GLY A 44 -8.11 17.42 9.29
CA GLY A 44 -9.12 17.34 10.37
C GLY A 44 -9.16 15.98 11.04
N ASP A 45 -9.19 14.90 10.24
CA ASP A 45 -9.17 13.52 10.74
C ASP A 45 -7.86 13.23 11.52
N HIS A 46 -6.72 13.74 11.03
CA HIS A 46 -5.44 13.61 11.71
C HIS A 46 -5.41 14.36 13.05
N MET A 47 -5.91 15.61 13.09
CA MET A 47 -6.02 16.37 14.33
C MET A 47 -6.93 15.67 15.36
N ALA A 48 -8.05 15.12 14.92
CA ALA A 48 -8.94 14.35 15.78
C ALA A 48 -8.24 13.09 16.34
N SER A 49 -7.47 12.40 15.51
CA SER A 49 -6.72 11.22 15.93
C SER A 49 -5.66 11.54 16.99
N LEU A 50 -4.99 12.70 16.91
CA LEU A 50 -4.04 13.16 17.93
C LEU A 50 -4.69 13.40 19.29
N VAL A 51 -5.99 13.70 19.33
CA VAL A 51 -6.74 13.85 20.58
C VAL A 51 -7.20 12.51 21.14
N VAL A 52 -7.68 11.61 20.26
CA VAL A 52 -8.31 10.35 20.66
C VAL A 52 -7.29 9.24 20.91
N THR A 53 -6.25 9.15 20.07
CA THR A 53 -5.26 8.06 20.08
C THR A 53 -3.84 8.60 19.80
N PRO A 54 -3.29 9.48 20.65
CA PRO A 54 -1.99 10.13 20.40
C PRO A 54 -0.86 9.12 20.24
N ASP A 55 -0.78 8.12 21.10
CA ASP A 55 0.27 7.11 21.09
C ASP A 55 0.26 6.28 19.80
N LEU A 56 -0.95 5.98 19.27
CA LEU A 56 -1.10 5.28 18.00
C LEU A 56 -0.62 6.14 16.83
N VAL A 57 -0.94 7.44 16.84
CA VAL A 57 -0.49 8.37 15.80
C VAL A 57 1.03 8.48 15.79
N GLU A 58 1.64 8.60 16.99
CA GLU A 58 3.10 8.61 17.14
C GLU A 58 3.72 7.30 16.65
N PHE A 59 3.18 6.15 17.06
CA PHE A 59 3.63 4.84 16.59
C PHE A 59 3.55 4.72 15.06
N LEU A 60 2.43 5.12 14.44
CA LEU A 60 2.28 5.10 12.98
C LEU A 60 3.26 6.07 12.29
N GLY A 61 3.62 7.17 12.94
CA GLY A 61 4.65 8.10 12.45
C GLY A 61 6.05 7.45 12.37
N HIS A 62 6.33 6.47 13.21
CA HIS A 62 7.55 5.66 13.14
C HIS A 62 7.50 4.56 12.07
N LEU A 63 6.31 4.25 11.53
CA LEU A 63 6.14 3.36 10.38
C LEU A 63 6.33 4.16 9.10
N SER A 64 7.56 4.31 8.66
CA SER A 64 7.86 5.11 7.48
C SER A 64 7.90 4.26 6.21
N VAL A 65 7.30 4.79 5.15
CA VAL A 65 7.55 4.34 3.77
C VAL A 65 8.92 4.87 3.28
N SER A 66 9.58 5.70 4.09
CA SER A 66 10.85 6.35 3.77
C SER A 66 12.01 5.66 4.49
N ARG A 67 13.13 5.48 3.77
CA ARG A 67 14.39 4.87 4.23
C ARG A 67 15.14 5.75 5.25
N GLN A 68 14.54 6.07 6.40
CA GLN A 68 15.27 6.70 7.50
C GLN A 68 15.83 5.62 8.44
N GLU A 69 17.07 5.78 8.87
CA GLU A 69 17.72 4.89 9.84
C GLU A 69 16.88 4.80 11.12
N GLY A 70 16.57 3.57 11.53
CA GLY A 70 15.80 3.27 12.74
C GLY A 70 14.28 3.20 12.56
N SER A 71 13.71 3.50 11.39
CA SER A 71 12.28 3.37 11.12
C SER A 71 11.92 1.95 10.71
N ILE A 72 10.70 1.52 11.06
CA ILE A 72 10.13 0.28 10.56
C ILE A 72 9.58 0.58 9.15
N ASN A 73 10.02 -0.18 8.16
CA ASN A 73 9.62 0.03 6.78
C ASN A 73 8.48 -0.88 6.38
N ILE A 74 7.58 -0.34 5.56
CA ILE A 74 6.52 -1.08 4.88
C ILE A 74 6.93 -1.20 3.41
N GLU A 75 6.85 -2.40 2.87
CA GLU A 75 7.20 -2.69 1.48
C GLU A 75 6.10 -3.53 0.82
N GLU A 76 5.81 -3.23 -0.44
CA GLU A 76 4.90 -4.01 -1.29
C GLU A 76 5.72 -4.81 -2.31
N MET A 77 5.42 -6.09 -2.46
CA MET A 77 6.09 -6.96 -3.42
C MET A 77 5.07 -7.83 -4.16
N ASP A 78 5.27 -7.99 -5.46
CA ASP A 78 4.47 -8.88 -6.27
C ASP A 78 4.73 -10.34 -5.88
N PHE A 79 3.66 -11.13 -5.75
CA PHE A 79 3.77 -12.54 -5.39
C PHE A 79 4.57 -13.34 -6.42
N ASP A 80 4.46 -12.96 -7.70
CA ASP A 80 5.16 -13.63 -8.80
C ASP A 80 6.69 -13.50 -8.71
N HIS A 81 7.22 -12.50 -7.97
CA HIS A 81 8.66 -12.41 -7.64
C HIS A 81 9.04 -13.33 -6.48
N ILE A 82 8.11 -13.67 -5.59
CA ILE A 82 8.35 -14.54 -4.44
C ILE A 82 8.26 -16.01 -4.84
N CYS A 83 7.33 -16.35 -5.70
CA CYS A 83 7.07 -17.71 -6.20
C CYS A 83 7.22 -17.77 -7.71
N THR A 84 8.39 -18.22 -8.15
CA THR A 84 8.74 -18.37 -9.58
C THR A 84 8.27 -19.70 -10.18
N ASP A 85 7.80 -20.65 -9.33
CA ASP A 85 7.26 -21.94 -9.77
C ASP A 85 5.89 -21.86 -10.45
N GLY A 86 5.26 -20.70 -10.32
CA GLY A 86 3.97 -20.42 -10.91
C GLY A 86 2.79 -21.15 -10.24
N GLN A 87 2.97 -21.66 -9.02
CA GLN A 87 1.92 -22.30 -8.21
C GLN A 87 1.35 -21.33 -7.18
N GLU A 88 0.15 -21.64 -6.69
CA GLU A 88 -0.46 -20.95 -5.57
C GLU A 88 0.04 -21.61 -4.27
N HIS A 89 0.42 -20.78 -3.28
CA HIS A 89 0.94 -21.24 -2.00
C HIS A 89 0.20 -20.61 -0.84
N ALA A 90 0.10 -21.31 0.28
CA ALA A 90 -0.32 -20.71 1.52
C ALA A 90 0.81 -19.82 2.09
N ILE A 91 0.47 -18.71 2.73
CA ILE A 91 1.45 -17.77 3.32
C ILE A 91 2.46 -18.50 4.20
N LYS A 92 1.99 -19.46 5.03
CA LYS A 92 2.84 -20.23 5.93
C LYS A 92 3.89 -21.08 5.22
N GLU A 93 3.59 -21.58 4.02
CA GLU A 93 4.50 -22.44 3.24
C GLU A 93 5.70 -21.67 2.70
N LEU A 94 5.57 -20.36 2.55
CA LEU A 94 6.63 -19.49 2.04
C LEU A 94 7.74 -19.24 3.05
N ASP A 95 7.49 -19.49 4.35
CA ASP A 95 8.43 -19.27 5.46
C ASP A 95 9.10 -17.87 5.45
N LEU A 96 8.35 -16.86 4.98
CA LEU A 96 8.87 -15.51 4.71
C LEU A 96 9.52 -14.87 5.93
N ARG A 97 8.88 -15.01 7.10
CA ARG A 97 9.42 -14.46 8.35
C ARG A 97 10.74 -15.13 8.75
N LYS A 98 10.86 -16.45 8.56
CA LYS A 98 12.08 -17.20 8.89
C LYS A 98 13.21 -16.86 7.92
N LYS A 99 12.89 -16.70 6.63
CA LYS A 99 13.88 -16.42 5.59
C LYS A 99 14.39 -14.97 5.63
N THR A 100 13.50 -14.01 5.86
CA THR A 100 13.79 -12.57 5.71
C THR A 100 13.74 -11.77 7.01
N GLY A 101 13.00 -12.28 8.01
CA GLY A 101 12.68 -11.55 9.23
C GLY A 101 11.46 -10.62 9.11
N CYS A 102 10.93 -10.41 7.88
CA CYS A 102 9.75 -9.58 7.65
C CYS A 102 8.47 -10.30 8.03
N THR A 103 7.46 -9.53 8.43
CA THR A 103 6.11 -10.05 8.69
C THR A 103 5.17 -9.57 7.59
N VAL A 104 4.34 -10.48 7.07
CA VAL A 104 3.26 -10.14 6.14
C VAL A 104 2.12 -9.50 6.95
N ILE A 105 1.76 -8.27 6.63
CA ILE A 105 0.69 -7.51 7.29
C ILE A 105 -0.52 -7.29 6.37
N GLY A 106 -0.37 -7.54 5.09
CA GLY A 106 -1.43 -7.34 4.12
C GLY A 106 -1.27 -8.17 2.87
N TYR A 107 -2.39 -8.39 2.22
CA TYR A 107 -2.51 -9.06 0.93
C TYR A 107 -3.43 -8.24 0.04
N ARG A 108 -3.02 -8.01 -1.20
CA ARG A 108 -3.86 -7.40 -2.23
C ARG A 108 -4.14 -8.45 -3.30
N ALA A 109 -5.40 -8.80 -3.45
CA ALA A 109 -5.86 -9.75 -4.45
C ALA A 109 -5.78 -9.16 -5.88
N PRO A 110 -5.77 -10.00 -6.94
CA PRO A 110 -5.73 -9.54 -8.33
C PRO A 110 -6.91 -8.64 -8.71
N ASP A 111 -8.07 -8.80 -8.06
CA ASP A 111 -9.26 -7.96 -8.23
C ASP A 111 -9.15 -6.58 -7.55
N GLY A 112 -8.05 -6.32 -6.83
CA GLY A 112 -7.77 -5.09 -6.12
C GLY A 112 -8.26 -5.04 -4.67
N ASN A 113 -8.92 -6.08 -4.17
CA ASN A 113 -9.37 -6.16 -2.78
C ASN A 113 -8.19 -6.35 -1.82
N TYR A 114 -8.26 -5.69 -0.66
CA TYR A 114 -7.25 -5.80 0.38
C TYR A 114 -7.72 -6.67 1.53
N SER A 115 -6.83 -7.53 2.03
CA SER A 115 -6.96 -8.22 3.30
C SER A 115 -5.84 -7.75 4.23
N VAL A 116 -6.21 -7.23 5.41
CA VAL A 116 -5.26 -6.85 6.46
C VAL A 116 -5.10 -8.03 7.42
N ASN A 117 -3.86 -8.30 7.85
CA ASN A 117 -3.53 -9.46 8.69
C ASN A 117 -4.07 -10.77 8.10
N PRO A 118 -3.62 -11.15 6.89
CA PRO A 118 -4.12 -12.34 6.23
C PRO A 118 -3.80 -13.59 7.05
N ASP A 119 -4.73 -14.56 7.01
CA ASP A 119 -4.55 -15.85 7.68
C ASP A 119 -3.33 -16.57 7.10
N PRO A 120 -2.46 -17.20 7.93
CA PRO A 120 -1.33 -17.99 7.46
C PRO A 120 -1.70 -19.13 6.49
N ASP A 121 -2.92 -19.64 6.58
CA ASP A 121 -3.45 -20.67 5.68
C ASP A 121 -4.08 -20.08 4.39
N MET A 122 -4.13 -18.77 4.28
CA MET A 122 -4.63 -18.13 3.06
C MET A 122 -3.75 -18.47 1.86
N ILE A 123 -4.40 -18.92 0.79
CA ILE A 123 -3.75 -19.21 -0.48
C ILE A 123 -3.55 -17.92 -1.28
N ILE A 124 -2.32 -17.65 -1.64
CA ILE A 124 -1.93 -16.48 -2.42
C ILE A 124 -1.97 -16.83 -3.90
N ARG A 125 -2.60 -15.96 -4.68
CA ARG A 125 -2.81 -16.15 -6.12
C ARG A 125 -1.81 -15.35 -6.95
N LYS A 126 -1.60 -15.78 -8.18
CA LYS A 126 -0.83 -15.02 -9.17
C LYS A 126 -1.39 -13.60 -9.37
N ASN A 127 -0.53 -12.68 -9.79
CA ASN A 127 -0.85 -11.26 -9.98
C ASN A 127 -1.38 -10.58 -8.70
N SER A 128 -1.09 -11.13 -7.54
CA SER A 128 -1.38 -10.52 -6.24
C SER A 128 -0.14 -9.87 -5.65
N LYS A 129 -0.33 -9.11 -4.56
CA LYS A 129 0.75 -8.44 -3.87
C LYS A 129 0.70 -8.73 -2.38
N LEU A 130 1.87 -8.88 -1.78
CA LEU A 130 2.05 -8.97 -0.34
C LEU A 130 2.60 -7.67 0.20
N ILE A 131 2.09 -7.26 1.35
CA ILE A 131 2.57 -6.08 2.08
C ILE A 131 3.32 -6.57 3.31
N PHE A 132 4.56 -6.15 3.41
CA PHE A 132 5.49 -6.54 4.46
C PHE A 132 5.78 -5.39 5.40
N ILE A 133 6.05 -5.74 6.65
CA ILE A 133 6.62 -4.83 7.63
C ILE A 133 7.92 -5.45 8.16
N GLY A 134 8.95 -4.62 8.30
CA GLY A 134 10.25 -5.06 8.81
C GLY A 134 11.21 -3.91 9.07
N LYS A 135 12.31 -4.21 9.74
CA LYS A 135 13.43 -3.26 9.86
C LYS A 135 14.11 -3.05 8.51
N PRO A 136 14.86 -1.96 8.29
CA PRO A 136 15.54 -1.69 7.03
C PRO A 136 16.36 -2.88 6.51
N GLU A 137 17.12 -3.54 7.40
CA GLU A 137 17.97 -4.69 7.03
C GLU A 137 17.13 -5.91 6.61
N GLN A 138 15.96 -6.09 7.22
CA GLN A 138 15.05 -7.19 6.89
C GLN A 138 14.39 -6.96 5.53
N ILE A 139 13.98 -5.73 5.25
CA ILE A 139 13.42 -5.34 3.95
C ILE A 139 14.49 -5.46 2.85
N GLU A 140 15.73 -5.05 3.14
CA GLU A 140 16.82 -5.23 2.18
C GLU A 140 17.07 -6.70 1.90
N LYS A 141 17.11 -7.55 2.94
CA LYS A 141 17.21 -9.00 2.80
C LYS A 141 16.04 -9.59 2.01
N LEU A 142 14.80 -9.10 2.23
CA LEU A 142 13.63 -9.51 1.45
C LEU A 142 13.87 -9.23 -0.04
N LYS A 143 14.29 -8.01 -0.37
CA LYS A 143 14.58 -7.60 -1.75
C LYS A 143 15.69 -8.44 -2.39
N GLN A 144 16.77 -8.70 -1.65
CA GLN A 144 17.87 -9.52 -2.16
C GLN A 144 17.47 -10.99 -2.35
N THR A 145 16.58 -11.52 -1.51
CA THR A 145 16.14 -12.92 -1.58
C THR A 145 15.20 -13.17 -2.76
N TYR A 146 14.38 -12.16 -3.11
CA TYR A 146 13.30 -12.30 -4.09
C TYR A 146 13.37 -11.26 -5.24
N LYS A 147 14.50 -10.60 -5.39
CA LYS A 147 14.74 -9.70 -6.51
C LYS A 147 15.60 -10.42 -7.54
N ASP A 148 15.09 -10.51 -8.75
CA ASP A 148 15.90 -10.61 -9.96
C ASP A 148 16.44 -9.23 -10.34
#